data_2a301e99de65101eca00b6f6611f75d4
#
_entry.id   2a301e99de65101eca00b6f6611f75d4
#
_cell.length_a   1.000
_cell.length_b   1.000
_cell.length_c   1.000
_cell.angle_alpha   90.00
_cell.angle_beta   90.00
_cell.angle_gamma   90.00
#
_symmetry.space_group_name_H-M   'P 1'
#
loop_
_entity.id
_entity.type
_entity.pdbx_description
1 polymer ?
#
loop_
_entity_poly.entity_id
_entity_poly.type
_entity_poly.pdbx_seq_one_letter_code
_entity_poly.pdbx_strand_id
1 'polypeptide(L)'
;MAKFFGTNGIRGIFSEDFTLEFIHDMTLALGTYFEKGPILIGYDGRESSPVICKIITSTLNSIGIDCNVIGIVPTPCLEFAVKNLGYSGGIMITASHNPPQYNGIKPAARDGVEISREDELIIEDI
;
A
#
# COMPACT_ATOMS: atom_id res chain seq x y z
N MET A 1 18.31 1.81 -8.89
CA MET A 1 17.84 2.12 -7.56
C MET A 1 16.44 2.73 -7.62
N ALA A 2 15.57 2.32 -6.73
CA ALA A 2 14.21 2.82 -6.72
C ALA A 2 14.16 4.32 -6.37
N LYS A 3 13.29 5.05 -7.05
CA LYS A 3 13.17 6.49 -6.91
C LYS A 3 12.30 6.90 -5.71
N PHE A 4 11.19 6.19 -5.49
CA PHE A 4 10.24 6.49 -4.41
C PHE A 4 10.29 5.47 -3.30
N PHE A 5 10.53 4.19 -3.63
CA PHE A 5 10.57 3.13 -2.64
C PHE A 5 11.88 3.19 -1.85
N GLY A 6 11.73 3.22 -0.52
CA GLY A 6 12.86 3.06 0.37
C GLY A 6 13.01 1.61 0.80
N THR A 7 13.67 1.38 1.94
CA THR A 7 13.92 0.04 2.48
C THR A 7 12.62 -0.70 2.79
N ASN A 8 11.60 0.01 3.27
CA ASN A 8 10.32 -0.57 3.68
C ASN A 8 9.15 0.20 3.07
N GLY A 9 9.03 0.17 1.74
CA GLY A 9 7.95 0.82 1.05
C GLY A 9 8.16 2.32 0.81
N ILE A 10 7.09 3.03 0.53
CA ILE A 10 7.10 4.46 0.25
C ILE A 10 6.62 5.20 1.48
N ARG A 11 7.38 6.20 1.93
CA ARG A 11 7.06 6.98 3.13
C ARG A 11 7.25 8.46 2.91
N GLY A 12 6.53 9.26 3.68
CA GLY A 12 6.66 10.71 3.66
C GLY A 12 5.80 11.35 4.73
N ILE A 13 5.93 12.67 4.87
CA ILE A 13 5.11 13.44 5.79
C ILE A 13 3.75 13.67 5.12
N PHE A 14 2.66 13.27 5.78
CA PHE A 14 1.32 13.39 5.23
C PHE A 14 0.99 14.86 4.94
N SER A 15 0.43 15.11 3.77
CA SER A 15 0.07 16.43 3.24
C SER A 15 1.25 17.28 2.78
N GLU A 16 2.47 16.86 2.98
CA GLU A 16 3.66 17.56 2.47
C GLU A 16 4.29 16.78 1.32
N ASP A 17 4.91 15.64 1.65
CA ASP A 17 5.49 14.74 0.65
C ASP A 17 4.45 13.75 0.16
N PHE A 18 3.63 13.26 1.10
CA PHE A 18 2.63 12.22 0.88
C PHE A 18 1.27 12.89 0.71
N THR A 19 1.10 13.55 -0.44
CA THR A 19 -0.12 14.30 -0.76
C THR A 19 -1.22 13.38 -1.28
N LEU A 20 -2.46 13.88 -1.30
CA LEU A 20 -3.59 13.12 -1.87
C LEU A 20 -3.32 12.74 -3.32
N GLU A 21 -2.77 13.67 -4.09
CA GLU A 21 -2.44 13.44 -5.50
C GLU A 21 -1.37 12.36 -5.64
N PHE A 22 -0.33 12.42 -4.82
CA PHE A 22 0.74 11.41 -4.85
C PHE A 22 0.21 10.04 -4.50
N ILE A 23 -0.63 9.93 -3.45
CA ILE A 23 -1.23 8.66 -3.03
C ILE A 23 -2.10 8.10 -4.15
N HIS A 24 -2.91 8.94 -4.79
CA HIS A 24 -3.74 8.55 -5.92
C HIS A 24 -2.91 7.99 -7.06
N ASP A 25 -1.88 8.72 -7.48
CA ASP A 25 -1.02 8.31 -8.59
C ASP A 25 -0.29 7.01 -8.28
N MET A 26 0.23 6.88 -7.07
CA MET A 26 0.92 5.67 -6.65
C MET A 26 -0.03 4.48 -6.58
N THR A 27 -1.26 4.70 -6.15
CA THR A 27 -2.28 3.65 -6.11
C THR A 27 -2.66 3.17 -7.50
N LEU A 28 -2.73 4.07 -8.48
CA LEU A 28 -2.96 3.68 -9.86
C LEU A 28 -1.82 2.79 -10.37
N ALA A 29 -0.60 3.14 -10.05
CA ALA A 29 0.56 2.33 -10.43
C ALA A 29 0.51 0.94 -9.77
N LEU A 30 0.18 0.87 -8.49
CA LEU A 30 0.02 -0.41 -7.79
C LEU A 30 -1.11 -1.24 -8.37
N GLY A 31 -2.23 -0.62 -8.70
CA GLY A 31 -3.36 -1.30 -9.33
C GLY A 31 -2.98 -1.90 -10.66
N THR A 32 -2.23 -1.16 -11.46
CA THR A 32 -1.73 -1.65 -12.75
C THR A 32 -0.78 -2.82 -12.55
N TYR A 33 0.09 -2.74 -11.56
CA TYR A 33 1.01 -3.82 -11.22
C TYR A 33 0.27 -5.09 -10.80
N PHE A 34 -0.69 -4.98 -9.89
CA PHE A 34 -1.47 -6.14 -9.42
C PHE A 34 -2.42 -6.69 -10.48
N GLU A 35 -2.85 -5.86 -11.41
CA GLU A 35 -3.76 -6.17 -12.53
C GLU A 35 -5.19 -6.45 -12.09
N LYS A 36 -5.39 -7.22 -11.04
CA LYS A 36 -6.73 -7.57 -10.56
C LYS A 36 -6.71 -7.77 -9.04
N GLY A 37 -7.90 -7.68 -8.44
CA GLY A 37 -8.08 -7.96 -7.03
C GLY A 37 -8.50 -9.40 -6.76
N PRO A 38 -8.93 -9.65 -5.56
CA PRO A 38 -9.05 -8.65 -4.50
C PRO A 38 -7.72 -8.30 -3.84
N ILE A 39 -7.62 -7.07 -3.38
CA ILE A 39 -6.46 -6.55 -2.66
C ILE A 39 -6.85 -6.36 -1.20
N LEU A 40 -6.03 -6.85 -0.28
CA LEU A 40 -6.26 -6.67 1.15
C LEU A 40 -5.52 -5.43 1.65
N ILE A 41 -6.22 -4.58 2.40
CA ILE A 41 -5.65 -3.33 2.90
C ILE A 41 -5.73 -3.31 4.41
N GLY A 42 -4.60 -3.07 5.06
CA GLY A 42 -4.52 -2.87 6.49
C GLY A 42 -3.77 -1.59 6.82
N TYR A 43 -3.87 -1.13 8.05
CA TYR A 43 -3.18 0.10 8.45
C TYR A 43 -2.88 0.08 9.94
N ASP A 44 -1.95 0.97 10.32
CA ASP A 44 -1.61 1.16 11.73
C ASP A 44 -2.49 2.24 12.37
N GLY A 45 -2.22 2.57 13.63
CA GLY A 45 -3.04 3.50 14.39
C GLY A 45 -2.79 4.98 14.14
N ARG A 46 -2.05 5.36 13.10
CA ARG A 46 -1.79 6.77 12.79
C ARG A 46 -3.07 7.47 12.35
N GLU A 47 -3.21 8.75 12.71
CA GLU A 47 -4.41 9.52 12.37
C GLU A 47 -4.66 9.62 10.88
N SER A 48 -3.61 9.70 10.06
CA SER A 48 -3.75 9.80 8.61
C SER A 48 -4.10 8.47 7.95
N SER A 49 -3.91 7.34 8.61
CA SER A 49 -4.10 6.02 8.01
C SER A 49 -5.52 5.80 7.47
N PRO A 50 -6.60 6.11 8.21
CA PRO A 50 -7.94 5.94 7.65
C PRO A 50 -8.20 6.80 6.41
N VAL A 51 -7.65 8.01 6.38
CA VAL A 51 -7.79 8.90 5.21
C VAL A 51 -7.09 8.30 4.00
N ILE A 52 -5.86 7.85 4.18
CA ILE A 52 -5.09 7.22 3.11
C ILE A 52 -5.80 5.96 2.63
N CYS A 53 -6.34 5.17 3.54
CA CYS A 53 -7.08 3.96 3.20
C CYS A 53 -8.28 4.27 2.29
N LYS A 54 -9.02 5.33 2.57
CA LYS A 54 -10.14 5.74 1.73
C LYS A 54 -9.71 6.14 0.33
N ILE A 55 -8.60 6.85 0.21
CA ILE A 55 -8.06 7.26 -1.09
C ILE A 55 -7.68 6.01 -1.88
N ILE A 56 -6.97 5.09 -1.26
CA ILE A 56 -6.51 3.87 -1.91
C ILE A 56 -7.69 3.02 -2.37
N THR A 57 -8.66 2.77 -1.49
CA THR A 57 -9.82 1.93 -1.84
C THR A 57 -10.64 2.56 -2.95
N SER A 58 -10.90 3.87 -2.87
CA SER A 58 -11.67 4.58 -3.91
C SER A 58 -10.95 4.53 -5.25
N THR A 59 -9.64 4.71 -5.24
CA THR A 59 -8.83 4.70 -6.47
C THR A 59 -8.82 3.32 -7.11
N LEU A 60 -8.59 2.27 -6.32
CA LEU A 60 -8.59 0.89 -6.84
C LEU A 60 -9.97 0.52 -7.39
N ASN A 61 -11.03 0.87 -6.68
CA ASN A 61 -12.38 0.59 -7.14
C ASN A 61 -12.68 1.31 -8.46
N SER A 62 -12.14 2.51 -8.63
CA SER A 62 -12.38 3.29 -9.87
C SER A 62 -11.80 2.62 -11.11
N ILE A 63 -10.82 1.75 -10.94
CA ILE A 63 -10.22 1.01 -12.07
C ILE A 63 -10.63 -0.47 -12.05
N GLY A 64 -11.68 -0.80 -11.32
CA GLY A 64 -12.26 -2.14 -11.35
C GLY A 64 -11.60 -3.17 -10.45
N ILE A 65 -10.81 -2.73 -9.49
CA ILE A 65 -10.12 -3.64 -8.56
C ILE A 65 -10.85 -3.63 -7.23
N ASP A 66 -11.32 -4.80 -6.80
CA ASP A 66 -11.98 -4.96 -5.51
C ASP A 66 -10.95 -4.96 -4.37
N CYS A 67 -11.33 -4.36 -3.26
CA CYS A 67 -10.48 -4.35 -2.07
C CYS A 67 -11.29 -4.72 -0.84
N ASN A 68 -10.61 -5.35 0.12
CA ASN A 68 -11.18 -5.60 1.44
C ASN A 68 -10.28 -4.92 2.47
N VAL A 69 -10.89 -4.21 3.42
CA VAL A 69 -10.16 -3.51 4.46
C VAL A 69 -10.21 -4.36 5.73
N ILE A 70 -9.05 -4.78 6.20
CA ILE A 70 -8.95 -5.58 7.41
C ILE A 70 -8.94 -4.71 8.69
N GLY A 71 -8.59 -3.42 8.53
CA GLY A 71 -8.57 -2.49 9.65
C GLY A 71 -7.18 -2.34 10.26
N ILE A 72 -7.13 -2.02 11.55
CA ILE A 72 -5.85 -1.84 12.25
C ILE A 72 -5.26 -3.19 12.60
N VAL A 73 -4.13 -3.52 11.97
CA VAL A 73 -3.45 -4.80 12.20
C VAL A 73 -1.94 -4.59 12.09
N PRO A 74 -1.13 -5.46 12.72
CA PRO A 74 0.31 -5.47 12.46
C PRO A 74 0.60 -5.96 11.03
N THR A 75 1.70 -5.49 10.45
CA THR A 75 2.10 -5.89 9.09
C THR A 75 2.14 -7.41 8.90
N PRO A 76 2.72 -8.21 9.82
CA PRO A 76 2.72 -9.66 9.64
C PRO A 76 1.32 -10.29 9.54
N CYS A 77 0.33 -9.71 10.19
CA CYS A 77 -1.05 -10.21 10.09
C CYS A 77 -1.61 -10.00 8.69
N LEU A 78 -1.35 -8.84 8.10
CA LEU A 78 -1.77 -8.57 6.73
C LEU A 78 -1.09 -9.54 5.77
N GLU A 79 0.21 -9.70 5.89
CA GLU A 79 0.99 -10.58 5.02
C GLU A 79 0.50 -12.02 5.10
N PHE A 80 0.24 -12.50 6.30
CA PHE A 80 -0.32 -13.84 6.52
C PHE A 80 -1.68 -13.99 5.83
N ALA A 81 -2.56 -13.01 5.99
CA ALA A 81 -3.89 -13.05 5.41
C ALA A 81 -3.84 -13.03 3.88
N VAL A 82 -2.96 -12.22 3.29
CA VAL A 82 -2.79 -12.16 1.83
C VAL A 82 -2.45 -13.54 1.30
N LYS A 83 -1.48 -14.19 1.91
CA LYS A 83 -1.03 -15.51 1.47
C LYS A 83 -2.10 -16.58 1.64
N ASN A 84 -2.76 -16.60 2.81
CA ASN A 84 -3.61 -17.74 3.20
C ASN A 84 -5.08 -17.58 2.80
N LEU A 85 -5.53 -16.39 2.46
CA LEU A 85 -6.93 -16.15 2.09
C LEU A 85 -7.13 -15.88 0.60
N GLY A 86 -6.08 -16.09 -0.21
CA GLY A 86 -6.21 -16.02 -1.66
C GLY A 86 -6.28 -14.63 -2.26
N TYR A 87 -5.71 -13.63 -1.62
CA TYR A 87 -5.65 -12.29 -2.16
C TYR A 87 -4.60 -12.18 -3.26
N SER A 88 -4.84 -11.30 -4.22
CA SER A 88 -3.88 -11.02 -5.30
C SER A 88 -2.67 -10.25 -4.79
N GLY A 89 -2.83 -9.54 -3.70
CA GLY A 89 -1.78 -8.80 -3.04
C GLY A 89 -2.34 -8.04 -1.86
N GLY A 90 -1.50 -7.25 -1.22
CA GLY A 90 -1.91 -6.45 -0.08
C GLY A 90 -1.21 -5.11 -0.04
N ILE A 91 -1.78 -4.20 0.71
CA ILE A 91 -1.19 -2.89 0.94
C ILE A 91 -1.28 -2.61 2.44
N MET A 92 -0.14 -2.37 3.06
CA MET A 92 -0.08 -1.95 4.46
C MET A 92 0.23 -0.47 4.52
N ILE A 93 -0.61 0.27 5.23
CA ILE A 93 -0.44 1.72 5.39
C ILE A 93 0.24 1.94 6.73
N THR A 94 1.53 2.22 6.69
CA THR A 94 2.34 2.41 7.89
C THR A 94 3.67 3.08 7.56
N ALA A 95 4.21 3.79 8.52
CA ALA A 95 5.59 4.30 8.45
C ALA A 95 6.45 3.71 9.56
N SER A 96 6.01 2.59 10.13
CA SER A 96 6.73 1.84 11.16
C SER A 96 7.20 2.71 12.33
N HIS A 97 8.50 3.00 12.42
CA HIS A 97 9.08 3.73 13.54
C HIS A 97 9.20 5.25 13.29
N ASN A 98 8.75 5.73 12.15
CA ASN A 98 8.79 7.17 11.87
C ASN A 98 7.85 7.94 12.80
N PRO A 99 8.10 9.25 13.03
CA PRO A 99 7.22 10.08 13.85
C PRO A 99 5.77 10.09 13.36
N PRO A 100 4.79 10.48 14.20
CA PRO A 100 3.36 10.39 13.86
C PRO A 100 2.93 11.13 12.59
N GLN A 101 3.61 12.20 12.21
CA GLN A 101 3.28 12.95 11.00
C GLN A 101 3.65 12.23 9.71
N TYR A 102 4.46 11.18 9.80
CA TYR A 102 4.80 10.35 8.65
C TYR A 102 3.72 9.30 8.41
N ASN A 103 3.61 8.88 7.17
CA ASN A 103 2.88 7.66 6.85
C ASN A 103 3.50 7.06 5.58
N GLY A 104 3.00 5.92 5.17
CA GLY A 104 3.58 5.24 4.04
C GLY A 104 2.70 4.14 3.49
N ILE A 105 3.11 3.61 2.35
CA ILE A 105 2.47 2.50 1.66
C ILE A 105 3.50 1.40 1.46
N LYS A 106 3.14 0.19 1.88
CA LYS A 106 4.01 -0.97 1.83
C LYS A 106 3.27 -2.11 1.14
N PRO A 107 3.48 -2.30 -0.17
CA PRO A 107 2.77 -3.36 -0.88
C PRO A 107 3.35 -4.73 -0.59
N ALA A 108 2.47 -5.73 -0.59
CA ALA A 108 2.84 -7.14 -0.44
C ALA A 108 2.37 -7.92 -1.65
N ALA A 109 3.17 -8.89 -2.08
CA ALA A 109 2.84 -9.75 -3.20
C ALA A 109 1.87 -10.85 -2.76
N ARG A 110 1.40 -11.63 -3.72
CA ARG A 110 0.43 -12.71 -3.51
C ARG A 110 0.89 -13.74 -2.47
N ASP A 111 2.18 -13.96 -2.36
CA ASP A 111 2.74 -14.91 -1.38
C ASP A 111 2.85 -14.32 0.03
N GLY A 112 2.37 -13.10 0.24
CA GLY A 112 2.41 -12.44 1.53
C GLY A 112 3.76 -11.80 1.86
N VAL A 113 4.69 -11.80 0.93
CA VAL A 113 6.01 -11.23 1.14
C VAL A 113 6.05 -9.82 0.53
N GLU A 114 6.79 -8.91 1.15
CA GLU A 114 6.99 -7.58 0.60
C GLU A 114 7.51 -7.71 -0.83
N ILE A 115 7.01 -6.86 -1.73
CA ILE A 115 7.38 -6.96 -3.15
C ILE A 115 8.89 -6.78 -3.33
N SER A 116 9.42 -7.42 -4.37
CA SER A 116 10.84 -7.40 -4.66
C SER A 116 11.28 -6.02 -5.15
N ARG A 117 12.58 -5.77 -5.07
CA ARG A 117 13.14 -4.53 -5.59
C ARG A 117 12.93 -4.40 -7.10
N GLU A 118 12.94 -5.50 -7.82
CA GLU A 118 12.64 -5.50 -9.25
C GLU A 118 11.21 -5.03 -9.51
N ASP A 119 10.27 -5.54 -8.72
CA ASP A 119 8.86 -5.16 -8.84
C ASP A 119 8.64 -3.71 -8.43
N GLU A 120 9.38 -3.22 -7.44
CA GLU A 120 9.34 -1.79 -7.07
C GLU A 120 9.72 -0.90 -8.25
N LEU A 121 10.76 -1.29 -8.99
CA LEU A 121 11.18 -0.53 -10.16
C LEU A 121 10.13 -0.56 -11.26
N ILE A 122 9.46 -1.68 -11.45
CA ILE A 122 8.38 -1.81 -12.43
C ILE A 122 7.22 -0.87 -12.06
N ILE A 123 6.85 -0.82 -10.80
CA ILE A 123 5.77 0.04 -10.33
C ILE A 123 6.13 1.52 -10.53
N GLU A 124 7.35 1.90 -10.23
CA GLU A 124 7.79 3.30 -10.36
C GLU A 124 7.84 3.75 -11.83
N ASP A 125 8.00 2.80 -12.74
CA ASP A 125 8.05 3.08 -14.16
C ASP A 125 6.66 3.23 -14.80
N ILE A 126 5.64 2.86 -14.06
CA ILE A 126 4.25 3.04 -14.49
C ILE A 126 3.84 4.49 -14.16
#